data_a6a4e3c1545cb1cf53318f80beea0f45
#
_entry.id   a6a4e3c1545cb1cf53318f80beea0f45
#
_cell.length_a   1.000
_cell.length_b   1.000
_cell.length_c   1.000
_cell.angle_alpha   90.00
_cell.angle_beta   90.00
_cell.angle_gamma   90.00
#
_symmetry.space_group_name_H-M   'P 1'
#
loop_
_entity.id
_entity.type
_entity.pdbx_description
1 polymer ?
#
loop_
_entity_poly.entity_id
_entity_poly.type
_entity_poly.pdbx_seq_one_letter_code
_entity_poly.pdbx_strand_id
1 'polypeptide(L)'
;MNLPQSINDCVPRVRFLMICIRKLFCQLSLVLICLSLSTIYDSPAVAQSKQDVVNIKKVIRQQIEAMRRDDWDEAFKYASRDIQLSFGNPKIFRKMVLAKYRIVYQPRLSSFKKIKLVNGVPAQGVYMIDDRGTSAMVIYFMRQDENKNWRINGVQLFPAKKLAI
;
A
#
# COMPACT_ATOMS: atom_id res chain seq x y z
N MET A 1 -46.79 60.02 57.57
CA MET A 1 -46.20 58.80 58.17
C MET A 1 -45.67 57.94 57.07
N ASN A 2 -44.35 57.96 56.94
CA ASN A 2 -43.65 57.26 55.86
C ASN A 2 -43.36 55.84 56.28
N LEU A 3 -43.71 54.86 55.51
CA LEU A 3 -43.27 53.47 55.63
C LEU A 3 -42.06 53.26 54.75
N PRO A 4 -41.04 52.54 55.18
CA PRO A 4 -39.75 52.42 54.46
C PRO A 4 -39.83 51.40 53.30
N GLN A 5 -39.39 51.82 52.13
CA GLN A 5 -39.01 50.96 51.00
C GLN A 5 -37.68 50.31 51.33
N SER A 6 -37.67 49.00 51.57
CA SER A 6 -36.41 48.21 51.62
C SER A 6 -36.65 46.72 51.51
N ILE A 7 -37.06 46.22 50.37
CA ILE A 7 -36.99 44.75 50.07
C ILE A 7 -36.59 44.44 48.63
N ASN A 8 -36.13 45.42 47.83
CA ASN A 8 -35.88 45.13 46.38
C ASN A 8 -34.41 44.96 45.96
N ASP A 9 -33.44 44.97 46.94
CA ASP A 9 -32.01 44.97 46.54
C ASP A 9 -31.29 43.62 46.67
N CYS A 10 -32.01 42.51 46.87
CA CYS A 10 -31.35 41.20 47.10
C CYS A 10 -31.45 40.18 45.97
N VAL A 11 -32.07 40.53 44.80
CA VAL A 11 -32.36 39.55 43.77
C VAL A 11 -31.35 39.50 42.58
N PRO A 12 -30.53 40.52 42.27
CA PRO A 12 -29.69 40.41 41.08
C PRO A 12 -28.41 39.57 41.21
N ARG A 13 -27.92 39.34 42.43
CA ARG A 13 -26.64 38.62 42.59
C ARG A 13 -26.71 37.09 42.35
N VAL A 14 -27.83 36.49 42.68
CA VAL A 14 -27.99 35.02 42.56
C VAL A 14 -28.22 34.62 41.08
N ARG A 15 -28.88 35.46 40.26
CA ARG A 15 -29.09 35.22 38.82
C ARG A 15 -27.78 35.30 38.05
N PHE A 16 -26.89 36.22 38.38
CA PHE A 16 -25.61 36.39 37.73
C PHE A 16 -24.66 35.22 38.00
N LEU A 17 -24.68 34.71 39.24
CA LEU A 17 -23.87 33.56 39.61
C LEU A 17 -24.30 32.27 38.91
N MET A 18 -25.59 32.02 38.73
CA MET A 18 -26.09 30.84 38.00
C MET A 18 -25.78 30.90 36.52
N ILE A 19 -25.76 32.07 35.90
CA ILE A 19 -25.43 32.22 34.47
C ILE A 19 -23.94 31.96 34.22
N CYS A 20 -23.06 32.42 35.12
CA CYS A 20 -21.61 32.11 35.04
C CYS A 20 -21.31 30.62 35.21
N ILE A 21 -21.95 29.96 36.18
CA ILE A 21 -21.77 28.51 36.40
C ILE A 21 -22.25 27.69 35.22
N ARG A 22 -23.39 28.04 34.61
CA ARG A 22 -23.87 27.34 33.38
C ARG A 22 -22.94 27.54 32.19
N LYS A 23 -22.35 28.73 32.00
CA LYS A 23 -21.35 28.95 30.91
C LYS A 23 -20.06 28.18 31.14
N LEU A 24 -19.59 28.12 32.42
CA LEU A 24 -18.39 27.37 32.78
C LEU A 24 -18.57 25.86 32.54
N PHE A 25 -19.74 25.30 32.93
CA PHE A 25 -20.06 23.88 32.69
C PHE A 25 -20.23 23.57 31.20
N CYS A 26 -20.80 24.48 30.40
CA CYS A 26 -20.95 24.30 28.97
C CYS A 26 -19.59 24.31 28.24
N GLN A 27 -18.65 25.16 28.66
CA GLN A 27 -17.30 25.20 28.08
C GLN A 27 -16.45 23.97 28.50
N LEU A 28 -16.56 23.50 29.74
CA LEU A 28 -15.88 22.28 30.18
C LEU A 28 -16.41 21.04 29.43
N SER A 29 -17.71 20.97 29.18
CA SER A 29 -18.33 19.87 28.42
C SER A 29 -17.87 19.83 26.96
N LEU A 30 -17.70 21.01 26.30
CA LEU A 30 -17.21 21.07 24.93
C LEU A 30 -15.73 20.63 24.82
N VAL A 31 -14.89 20.97 25.81
CA VAL A 31 -13.48 20.58 25.82
C VAL A 31 -13.34 19.06 26.04
N LEU A 32 -14.17 18.46 26.89
CA LEU A 32 -14.14 17.00 27.09
C LEU A 32 -14.59 16.22 25.83
N ILE A 33 -15.55 16.76 25.06
CA ILE A 33 -16.01 16.14 23.80
C ILE A 33 -14.93 16.24 22.72
N CYS A 34 -14.14 17.33 22.68
CA CYS A 34 -13.03 17.44 21.72
C CYS A 34 -11.85 16.51 22.06
N LEU A 35 -11.62 16.17 23.33
CA LEU A 35 -10.55 15.23 23.70
C LEU A 35 -10.89 13.75 23.38
N SER A 36 -12.15 13.40 23.24
CA SER A 36 -12.59 12.03 22.92
C SER A 36 -12.64 11.71 21.45
N LEU A 37 -12.41 12.67 20.54
CA LEU A 37 -12.36 12.46 19.08
C LEU A 37 -10.93 12.26 18.53
N SER A 38 -9.93 12.08 19.39
CA SER A 38 -8.64 11.55 18.96
C SER A 38 -8.76 10.04 18.73
N THR A 39 -9.67 9.62 17.86
CA THR A 39 -9.59 8.29 17.26
C THR A 39 -8.29 8.30 16.47
N ILE A 40 -7.30 7.63 17.01
CA ILE A 40 -6.09 7.23 16.33
C ILE A 40 -6.58 6.49 15.08
N TYR A 41 -6.54 7.16 13.93
CA TYR A 41 -6.56 6.48 12.65
C TYR A 41 -5.22 5.76 12.54
N ASP A 42 -5.06 4.67 13.29
CA ASP A 42 -4.14 3.61 12.91
C ASP A 42 -4.65 3.12 11.56
N SER A 43 -4.15 3.72 10.50
CA SER A 43 -4.19 3.08 9.19
C SER A 43 -3.49 1.75 9.39
N PRO A 44 -4.19 0.61 9.27
CA PRO A 44 -3.52 -0.66 9.35
C PRO A 44 -2.46 -0.62 8.25
N ALA A 45 -1.20 -0.54 8.63
CA ALA A 45 -0.13 -0.92 7.74
C ALA A 45 -0.52 -2.32 7.29
N VAL A 46 -0.99 -2.47 6.04
CA VAL A 46 -1.42 -3.75 5.49
C VAL A 46 -0.20 -4.63 5.43
N ALA A 47 0.12 -5.22 6.57
CA ALA A 47 1.16 -6.21 6.69
C ALA A 47 0.72 -7.35 5.78
N GLN A 48 1.47 -7.56 4.69
CA GLN A 48 1.23 -8.63 3.75
C GLN A 48 1.11 -9.95 4.52
N SER A 49 -0.02 -10.62 4.42
CA SER A 49 -0.23 -11.89 5.12
C SER A 49 0.83 -12.91 4.66
N LYS A 50 1.14 -13.89 5.51
CA LYS A 50 2.05 -14.98 5.12
C LYS A 50 1.57 -15.67 3.84
N GLN A 51 0.25 -15.82 3.69
CA GLN A 51 -0.37 -16.42 2.51
C GLN A 51 -0.20 -15.53 1.27
N ASP A 52 -0.31 -14.22 1.38
CA ASP A 52 -0.07 -13.30 0.26
C ASP A 52 1.37 -13.39 -0.24
N VAL A 53 2.33 -13.43 0.68
CA VAL A 53 3.74 -13.61 0.31
C VAL A 53 3.97 -14.90 -0.48
N VAL A 54 3.33 -16.00 -0.08
CA VAL A 54 3.40 -17.29 -0.80
C VAL A 54 2.76 -17.15 -2.18
N ASN A 55 1.58 -16.57 -2.27
CA ASN A 55 0.84 -16.41 -3.51
C ASN A 55 1.57 -15.49 -4.51
N ILE A 56 2.11 -14.37 -4.04
CA ILE A 56 2.93 -13.46 -4.85
C ILE A 56 4.14 -14.19 -5.45
N LYS A 57 4.90 -14.91 -4.64
CA LYS A 57 6.04 -15.69 -5.12
C LYS A 57 5.63 -16.76 -6.13
N LYS A 58 4.48 -17.41 -5.90
CA LYS A 58 3.91 -18.41 -6.81
C LYS A 58 3.63 -17.80 -8.18
N VAL A 59 2.92 -16.67 -8.24
CA VAL A 59 2.58 -15.97 -9.50
C VAL A 59 3.85 -15.61 -10.28
N ILE A 60 4.86 -15.05 -9.62
CA ILE A 60 6.12 -14.68 -10.28
C ILE A 60 6.84 -15.91 -10.82
N ARG A 61 6.91 -17.01 -10.05
CA ARG A 61 7.53 -18.26 -10.51
C ARG A 61 6.79 -18.84 -11.71
N GLN A 62 5.46 -18.85 -11.68
CA GLN A 62 4.63 -19.36 -12.77
C GLN A 62 4.83 -18.55 -14.04
N GLN A 63 4.93 -17.22 -13.96
CA GLN A 63 5.24 -16.40 -15.14
C GLN A 63 6.63 -16.70 -15.70
N ILE A 64 7.66 -16.79 -14.85
CA ILE A 64 9.02 -17.12 -15.28
C ILE A 64 9.04 -18.51 -15.96
N GLU A 65 8.35 -19.48 -15.38
CA GLU A 65 8.29 -20.83 -15.91
C GLU A 65 7.53 -20.92 -17.24
N ALA A 66 6.44 -20.18 -17.40
CA ALA A 66 5.74 -20.06 -18.68
C ALA A 66 6.65 -19.45 -19.75
N MET A 67 7.36 -18.37 -19.44
CA MET A 67 8.34 -17.77 -20.35
C MET A 67 9.48 -18.73 -20.69
N ARG A 68 9.94 -19.55 -19.73
CA ARG A 68 11.00 -20.56 -19.95
C ARG A 68 10.59 -21.62 -20.97
N ARG A 69 9.29 -21.94 -21.04
CA ARG A 69 8.72 -22.87 -22.03
C ARG A 69 8.26 -22.18 -23.32
N ASP A 70 8.53 -20.88 -23.48
CA ASP A 70 8.02 -20.03 -24.56
C ASP A 70 6.49 -19.98 -24.63
N ASP A 71 5.79 -20.31 -23.53
CA ASP A 71 4.34 -20.17 -23.41
C ASP A 71 3.97 -18.73 -23.03
N TRP A 72 3.97 -17.87 -24.05
CA TRP A 72 3.74 -16.43 -23.88
C TRP A 72 2.29 -16.09 -23.59
N ASP A 73 1.36 -16.93 -24.03
CA ASP A 73 -0.05 -16.79 -23.73
C ASP A 73 -0.30 -17.00 -22.24
N GLU A 74 0.28 -18.04 -21.64
CA GLU A 74 0.22 -18.29 -20.21
C GLU A 74 1.00 -17.22 -19.42
N ALA A 75 2.20 -16.86 -19.84
CA ALA A 75 2.99 -15.82 -19.18
C ALA A 75 2.25 -14.48 -19.11
N PHE A 76 1.51 -14.13 -20.16
CA PHE A 76 0.76 -12.89 -20.24
C PHE A 76 -0.45 -12.84 -19.28
N LYS A 77 -1.05 -13.98 -18.95
CA LYS A 77 -2.16 -14.07 -17.98
C LYS A 77 -1.77 -13.68 -16.57
N TYR A 78 -0.48 -13.82 -16.20
CA TYR A 78 0.01 -13.38 -14.88
C TYR A 78 0.20 -11.87 -14.76
N ALA A 79 0.19 -11.14 -15.86
CA ALA A 79 0.20 -9.69 -15.87
C ALA A 79 -1.16 -9.12 -15.45
N SER A 80 -1.14 -7.92 -14.84
CA SER A 80 -2.37 -7.20 -14.48
C SER A 80 -3.16 -6.79 -15.73
N ARG A 81 -4.44 -6.49 -15.53
CA ARG A 81 -5.31 -6.01 -16.59
C ARG A 81 -4.75 -4.78 -17.30
N ASP A 82 -4.15 -3.85 -16.53
CA ASP A 82 -3.57 -2.62 -17.06
C ASP A 82 -2.40 -2.93 -18.01
N ILE A 83 -1.54 -3.88 -17.65
CA ILE A 83 -0.44 -4.34 -18.52
C ILE A 83 -1.00 -5.06 -19.75
N GLN A 84 -1.99 -5.94 -19.57
CA GLN A 84 -2.61 -6.64 -20.69
C GLN A 84 -3.24 -5.67 -21.71
N LEU A 85 -3.93 -4.64 -21.23
CA LEU A 85 -4.50 -3.60 -22.08
C LEU A 85 -3.41 -2.79 -22.80
N SER A 86 -2.32 -2.45 -22.10
CA SER A 86 -1.21 -1.65 -22.65
C SER A 86 -0.47 -2.37 -23.78
N PHE A 87 -0.30 -3.68 -23.70
CA PHE A 87 0.38 -4.49 -24.73
C PHE A 87 -0.57 -5.12 -25.75
N GLY A 88 -1.86 -5.22 -25.43
CA GLY A 88 -2.90 -5.75 -26.29
C GLY A 88 -2.84 -7.27 -26.50
N ASN A 89 -1.66 -7.86 -26.67
CA ASN A 89 -1.51 -9.30 -26.91
C ASN A 89 -0.15 -9.86 -26.45
N PRO A 90 -0.05 -11.19 -26.26
CA PRO A 90 1.17 -11.86 -25.81
C PRO A 90 2.38 -11.67 -26.73
N LYS A 91 2.16 -11.52 -28.04
CA LYS A 91 3.24 -11.34 -29.03
C LYS A 91 3.99 -10.01 -28.84
N ILE A 92 3.25 -8.93 -28.57
CA ILE A 92 3.83 -7.61 -28.28
C ILE A 92 4.50 -7.62 -26.91
N PHE A 93 3.86 -8.25 -25.91
CA PHE A 93 4.45 -8.46 -24.58
C PHE A 93 5.78 -9.20 -24.67
N ARG A 94 5.84 -10.32 -25.43
CA ARG A 94 7.08 -11.05 -25.70
C ARG A 94 8.19 -10.17 -26.26
N LYS A 95 7.88 -9.39 -27.31
CA LYS A 95 8.86 -8.48 -27.93
C LYS A 95 9.47 -7.51 -26.89
N MET A 96 8.62 -6.92 -26.05
CA MET A 96 9.06 -6.00 -24.99
C MET A 96 9.95 -6.69 -23.96
N VAL A 97 9.55 -7.88 -23.47
CA VAL A 97 10.32 -8.65 -22.50
C VAL A 97 11.70 -9.01 -23.05
N LEU A 98 11.77 -9.54 -24.26
CA LEU A 98 13.05 -9.92 -24.90
C LEU A 98 13.95 -8.72 -25.15
N ALA A 99 13.38 -7.56 -25.49
CA ALA A 99 14.15 -6.35 -25.78
C ALA A 99 14.68 -5.63 -24.52
N LYS A 100 13.87 -5.56 -23.45
CA LYS A 100 14.15 -4.70 -22.29
C LYS A 100 14.34 -5.45 -20.96
N TYR A 101 13.82 -6.68 -20.86
CA TYR A 101 13.77 -7.46 -19.62
C TYR A 101 14.32 -8.87 -19.80
N ARG A 102 15.27 -9.06 -20.72
CA ARG A 102 15.77 -10.39 -21.10
C ARG A 102 16.16 -11.27 -19.89
N ILE A 103 16.68 -10.68 -18.82
CA ILE A 103 17.09 -11.41 -17.62
C ILE A 103 15.93 -12.15 -16.93
N VAL A 104 14.66 -11.72 -17.14
CA VAL A 104 13.49 -12.41 -16.55
C VAL A 104 12.96 -13.52 -17.43
N TYR A 105 13.39 -13.59 -18.70
CA TYR A 105 12.91 -14.59 -19.65
C TYR A 105 13.36 -16.00 -19.31
N GLN A 106 14.65 -16.21 -19.16
CA GLN A 106 15.24 -17.52 -18.81
C GLN A 106 16.39 -17.36 -17.80
N PRO A 107 16.09 -16.92 -16.57
CA PRO A 107 17.14 -16.79 -15.57
C PRO A 107 17.73 -18.17 -15.21
N ARG A 108 19.06 -18.27 -15.16
CA ARG A 108 19.77 -19.44 -14.64
C ARG A 108 19.56 -19.58 -13.13
N LEU A 109 19.47 -18.44 -12.42
CA LEU A 109 19.24 -18.39 -10.98
C LEU A 109 18.23 -17.29 -10.66
N SER A 110 17.29 -17.57 -9.77
CA SER A 110 16.38 -16.60 -9.19
C SER A 110 16.30 -16.78 -7.67
N SER A 111 16.65 -15.72 -6.91
CA SER A 111 16.62 -15.70 -5.44
C SER A 111 15.66 -14.65 -4.94
N PHE A 112 14.54 -15.08 -4.36
CA PHE A 112 13.51 -14.21 -3.81
C PHE A 112 13.99 -13.55 -2.51
N LYS A 113 13.85 -12.23 -2.43
CA LYS A 113 14.16 -11.44 -1.24
C LYS A 113 12.90 -11.25 -0.39
N LYS A 114 13.05 -10.58 0.75
CA LYS A 114 11.91 -10.19 1.59
C LYS A 114 11.04 -9.19 0.82
N ILE A 115 9.72 -9.42 0.83
CA ILE A 115 8.76 -8.49 0.23
C ILE A 115 8.74 -7.18 1.02
N LYS A 116 8.53 -6.06 0.34
CA LYS A 116 8.42 -4.73 0.93
C LYS A 116 7.19 -4.02 0.37
N LEU A 117 6.70 -3.03 1.09
CA LEU A 117 5.75 -2.06 0.55
C LEU A 117 6.53 -0.86 0.02
N VAL A 118 6.24 -0.47 -1.21
CA VAL A 118 6.78 0.74 -1.85
C VAL A 118 5.59 1.61 -2.22
N ASN A 119 5.43 2.75 -1.55
CA ASN A 119 4.25 3.61 -1.68
C ASN A 119 2.92 2.85 -1.51
N GLY A 120 2.85 1.95 -0.52
CA GLY A 120 1.67 1.14 -0.25
C GLY A 120 1.48 -0.06 -1.20
N VAL A 121 2.32 -0.22 -2.23
CA VAL A 121 2.24 -1.32 -3.20
C VAL A 121 3.20 -2.45 -2.81
N PRO A 122 2.73 -3.71 -2.74
CA PRO A 122 3.61 -4.84 -2.52
C PRO A 122 4.66 -4.98 -3.62
N ALA A 123 5.93 -5.00 -3.23
CA ALA A 123 7.08 -5.08 -4.11
C ALA A 123 7.95 -6.29 -3.73
N GLN A 124 8.02 -7.29 -4.61
CA GLN A 124 8.83 -8.48 -4.43
C GLN A 124 10.14 -8.33 -5.17
N GLY A 125 11.24 -8.25 -4.44
CA GLY A 125 12.57 -8.29 -5.01
C GLY A 125 12.98 -9.72 -5.37
N VAL A 126 13.56 -9.91 -6.55
CA VAL A 126 14.17 -11.16 -7.00
C VAL A 126 15.54 -10.87 -7.57
N TYR A 127 16.58 -11.42 -6.97
CA TYR A 127 17.91 -11.37 -7.54
C TYR A 127 18.01 -12.44 -8.62
N MET A 128 18.40 -12.07 -9.82
CA MET A 128 18.46 -12.95 -10.98
C MET A 128 19.85 -12.93 -11.60
N ILE A 129 20.24 -14.09 -12.15
CA ILE A 129 21.45 -14.25 -12.98
C ILE A 129 21.01 -14.95 -14.26
N ASP A 130 21.39 -14.41 -15.42
CA ASP A 130 21.14 -15.05 -16.72
C ASP A 130 22.22 -16.08 -17.09
N ASP A 131 22.09 -16.68 -18.26
CA ASP A 131 23.01 -17.67 -18.83
C ASP A 131 24.40 -17.10 -19.15
N ARG A 132 24.52 -15.79 -19.31
CA ARG A 132 25.78 -15.05 -19.57
C ARG A 132 26.46 -14.58 -18.29
N GLY A 133 25.91 -14.88 -17.12
CA GLY A 133 26.40 -14.39 -15.84
C GLY A 133 26.05 -12.95 -15.52
N THR A 134 25.20 -12.29 -16.34
CA THR A 134 24.67 -10.97 -16.02
C THR A 134 23.73 -11.06 -14.84
N SER A 135 23.88 -10.17 -13.88
CA SER A 135 23.02 -10.17 -12.69
C SER A 135 22.27 -8.86 -12.51
N ALA A 136 21.06 -8.96 -11.98
CA ALA A 136 20.23 -7.81 -11.65
C ALA A 136 19.32 -8.09 -10.46
N MET A 137 18.96 -7.01 -9.75
CA MET A 137 17.82 -7.01 -8.84
C MET A 137 16.57 -6.63 -9.65
N VAL A 138 15.60 -7.52 -9.69
CA VAL A 138 14.32 -7.34 -10.37
C VAL A 138 13.26 -7.08 -9.31
N ILE A 139 12.56 -5.97 -9.39
CA ILE A 139 11.47 -5.63 -8.47
C ILE A 139 10.15 -5.82 -9.21
N TYR A 140 9.32 -6.73 -8.71
CA TYR A 140 7.98 -7.00 -9.18
C TYR A 140 6.98 -6.25 -8.32
N PHE A 141 6.27 -5.29 -8.87
CA PHE A 141 5.14 -4.63 -8.22
C PHE A 141 3.88 -5.46 -8.43
N MET A 142 3.20 -5.77 -7.33
CA MET A 142 2.08 -6.71 -7.33
C MET A 142 0.77 -6.00 -7.04
N ARG A 143 -0.33 -6.51 -7.62
CA ARG A 143 -1.69 -6.02 -7.40
C ARG A 143 -2.66 -7.19 -7.37
N GLN A 144 -3.73 -7.10 -6.61
CA GLN A 144 -4.84 -8.04 -6.71
C GLN A 144 -5.82 -7.60 -7.80
N ASP A 145 -6.32 -8.56 -8.57
CA ASP A 145 -7.45 -8.35 -9.47
C ASP A 145 -8.79 -8.35 -8.69
N GLU A 146 -9.91 -8.17 -9.40
CA GLU A 146 -11.26 -8.14 -8.83
C GLU A 146 -11.61 -9.43 -8.06
N ASN A 147 -11.03 -10.56 -8.47
CA ASN A 147 -11.18 -11.87 -7.85
C ASN A 147 -10.16 -12.14 -6.73
N LYS A 148 -9.45 -11.10 -6.26
CA LYS A 148 -8.40 -11.20 -5.24
C LYS A 148 -7.19 -12.06 -5.65
N ASN A 149 -7.01 -12.36 -6.93
CA ASN A 149 -5.82 -13.04 -7.41
C ASN A 149 -4.67 -12.05 -7.59
N TRP A 150 -3.48 -12.43 -7.16
CA TRP A 150 -2.29 -11.63 -7.36
C TRP A 150 -1.88 -11.59 -8.83
N ARG A 151 -1.51 -10.39 -9.32
CA ARG A 151 -1.05 -10.11 -10.69
C ARG A 151 0.18 -9.24 -10.64
N ILE A 152 1.04 -9.38 -11.64
CA ILE A 152 2.21 -8.53 -11.84
C ILE A 152 1.76 -7.24 -12.50
N ASN A 153 1.91 -6.11 -11.80
CA ASN A 153 1.47 -4.78 -12.25
C ASN A 153 2.63 -3.90 -12.73
N GLY A 154 3.87 -4.35 -12.57
CA GLY A 154 5.04 -3.65 -13.06
C GLY A 154 6.31 -4.38 -12.71
N VAL A 155 7.37 -4.13 -13.48
CA VAL A 155 8.70 -4.68 -13.24
C VAL A 155 9.74 -3.59 -13.42
N GLN A 156 10.67 -3.49 -12.48
CA GLN A 156 11.85 -2.61 -12.58
C GLN A 156 13.13 -3.43 -12.47
N LEU A 157 14.11 -3.07 -13.30
CA LEU A 157 15.44 -3.69 -13.31
C LEU A 157 16.47 -2.74 -12.70
N PHE A 158 17.24 -3.26 -11.76
CA PHE A 158 18.42 -2.60 -11.21
C PHE A 158 19.63 -3.49 -11.49
N PRO A 159 20.47 -3.15 -12.48
CA PRO A 159 21.67 -3.93 -12.77
C PRO A 159 22.53 -4.03 -11.50
N ALA A 160 22.97 -5.22 -11.17
CA ALA A 160 23.96 -5.37 -10.11
C ALA A 160 25.28 -4.77 -10.63
N LYS A 161 25.94 -3.93 -9.82
CA LYS A 161 27.31 -3.50 -10.14
C LYS A 161 28.17 -4.74 -10.37
N LYS A 162 28.80 -4.88 -11.52
CA LYS A 162 29.91 -5.84 -11.67
C LYS A 162 30.89 -5.54 -10.54
N LEU A 163 31.03 -6.46 -9.59
CA LEU A 163 32.17 -6.41 -8.71
C LEU A 163 33.38 -6.60 -9.63
N ALA A 164 34.16 -5.55 -9.80
CA ALA A 164 35.48 -5.67 -10.38
C ALA A 164 36.28 -6.59 -9.45
N ILE A 165 36.60 -7.77 -9.94
CA ILE A 165 37.55 -8.68 -9.32
C ILE A 165 38.94 -8.16 -9.64
#